data_00486b19f8f9175a8f9b55b05d9e3aa4
#
_entry.id   00486b19f8f9175a8f9b55b05d9e3aa4
#
_cell.length_a   1.000
_cell.length_b   1.000
_cell.length_c   1.000
_cell.angle_alpha   90.00
_cell.angle_beta   90.00
_cell.angle_gamma   90.00
#
_symmetry.space_group_name_H-M   'P 1'
#
loop_
_entity.id
_entity.type
_entity.pdbx_description
1 polymer ?
#
loop_
_entity_poly.entity_id
_entity_poly.type
_entity_poly.pdbx_seq_one_letter_code
_entity_poly.pdbx_strand_id
1 'polypeptide(L)'
;MDVEPLIYHNVPYLTIIEAWSKQRFSGSNVSRHEASVVLARDLYIMTDRDKQATLALLMAQKWVQEIVEERQEDVERTVNNATDYVAAQENENAKKGKPWFPKISKEMKAALEASGAVEASEPQTSALTPQTSDDNDVYAVLPLDAWAEELQEMAAYYPCLKELFLNVHPHKLAAVWFSSAALFGTLMTRAWYHFWYEPELVRRLNYCIFIIGDPGAGKNIVEKFYKKIADPMIQADQCLIDAVNRYKEGRTERTTSTKAQKGEALKRPVVGIRVHPARTATGEFIRHMNAAVETVQGEPLNLHMFSFDAELDNVTKQNKGGDWKDREILELKAFHNEQDGQMYANQESVTGMFNVFWNFIYTGTPYALHRKVNQRNFGTGMSTRLAVIPLPDKGMAKRHQQVDPDANETLRTWAYRLDRVEGELPVEPLNDETYEWQTAHLEIAEFNGDKADRTLLKRIPYYGIGISLPFILMRHWDEWQESRTLTMDDRDRRLCRLAMEIQYKCQQFFFGEMAFNYFADQNKEFVQRRRSTRYDECFRKLPDEFKTQQFMEVFGCSQPAASKAIKRLLEDGVVEMVKYANYRKVAQELP
;
A
#
# COMPACT_ATOMS: atom_id res chain seq x y z
N MET A 1 28.94 31.90 8.48
CA MET A 1 27.78 31.03 8.41
C MET A 1 28.29 29.63 8.61
N ASP A 2 28.06 29.06 9.78
CA ASP A 2 28.41 27.67 10.04
C ASP A 2 27.44 26.81 9.26
N VAL A 3 27.96 26.20 8.19
CA VAL A 3 27.23 25.20 7.42
C VAL A 3 27.26 23.90 8.24
N GLU A 4 26.10 23.41 8.66
CA GLU A 4 26.03 22.11 9.32
C GLU A 4 26.74 21.07 8.43
N PRO A 5 27.66 20.26 9.00
CA PRO A 5 28.41 19.30 8.22
C PRO A 5 27.46 18.24 7.65
N LEU A 6 27.45 18.06 6.33
CA LEU A 6 26.73 16.95 5.67
C LEU A 6 27.25 15.62 6.24
N ILE A 7 26.31 14.76 6.71
CA ILE A 7 26.59 13.52 7.44
C ILE A 7 26.05 12.33 6.65
N TYR A 8 26.83 11.25 6.56
CA TYR A 8 26.44 9.96 5.98
C TYR A 8 26.60 8.88 7.06
N HIS A 9 25.52 8.19 7.45
CA HIS A 9 25.52 7.19 8.51
C HIS A 9 26.31 7.62 9.78
N ASN A 10 25.96 8.79 10.32
CA ASN A 10 26.58 9.43 11.50
C ASN A 10 28.07 9.84 11.34
N VAL A 11 28.65 9.75 10.14
CA VAL A 11 30.01 10.18 9.85
C VAL A 11 30.00 11.37 8.89
N PRO A 12 30.73 12.47 9.16
CA PRO A 12 30.82 13.59 8.24
C PRO A 12 31.39 13.15 6.87
N TYR A 13 30.78 13.59 5.78
CA TYR A 13 31.26 13.27 4.42
C TYR A 13 32.74 13.62 4.23
N LEU A 14 33.22 14.70 4.82
CA LEU A 14 34.62 15.10 4.74
C LEU A 14 35.57 14.03 5.30
N THR A 15 35.19 13.38 6.40
CA THR A 15 35.97 12.27 7.00
C THR A 15 36.06 11.07 6.05
N ILE A 16 34.94 10.74 5.39
CA ILE A 16 34.87 9.65 4.41
C ILE A 16 35.74 9.97 3.19
N ILE A 17 35.66 11.21 2.68
CA ILE A 17 36.43 11.65 1.52
C ILE A 17 37.93 11.72 1.85
N GLU A 18 38.33 12.09 3.06
CA GLU A 18 39.73 12.02 3.49
C GLU A 18 40.25 10.57 3.51
N ALA A 19 39.49 9.62 4.02
CA ALA A 19 39.83 8.20 4.00
C ALA A 19 39.96 7.68 2.56
N TRP A 20 39.01 8.06 1.69
CA TRP A 20 39.02 7.73 0.27
C TRP A 20 40.24 8.31 -0.43
N SER A 21 40.58 9.59 -0.20
CA SER A 21 41.71 10.27 -0.80
C SER A 21 43.04 9.64 -0.38
N LYS A 22 43.20 9.29 0.90
CA LYS A 22 44.39 8.57 1.40
C LYS A 22 44.58 7.24 0.70
N GLN A 23 43.54 6.49 0.50
CA GLN A 23 43.56 5.22 -0.23
C GLN A 23 43.87 5.40 -1.73
N ARG A 24 43.14 6.34 -2.37
CA ARG A 24 43.27 6.58 -3.83
C ARG A 24 44.64 7.06 -4.24
N PHE A 25 45.28 7.89 -3.42
CA PHE A 25 46.61 8.46 -3.70
C PHE A 25 47.77 7.72 -3.05
N SER A 26 47.56 6.54 -2.44
CA SER A 26 48.62 5.72 -1.85
C SER A 26 49.47 5.02 -2.89
N GLY A 27 49.02 4.92 -4.17
CA GLY A 27 49.76 4.33 -5.30
C GLY A 27 50.42 5.38 -6.20
N SER A 28 51.62 5.13 -6.70
CA SER A 28 52.28 6.00 -7.64
C SER A 28 51.55 6.02 -9.00
N ASN A 29 51.19 7.20 -9.52
CA ASN A 29 50.56 7.50 -10.81
C ASN A 29 49.02 7.45 -10.92
N VAL A 30 48.30 7.97 -9.94
CA VAL A 30 46.86 8.22 -10.12
C VAL A 30 46.64 9.62 -10.68
N SER A 31 45.94 9.73 -11.81
CA SER A 31 45.50 11.02 -12.36
C SER A 31 44.51 11.68 -11.43
N ARG A 32 44.78 12.94 -10.97
CA ARG A 32 43.86 13.72 -10.14
C ARG A 32 42.52 13.96 -10.85
N HIS A 33 42.53 14.11 -12.19
CA HIS A 33 41.31 14.23 -12.99
C HIS A 33 40.48 12.94 -12.96
N GLU A 34 41.08 11.77 -13.13
CA GLU A 34 40.32 10.49 -13.01
C GLU A 34 39.79 10.28 -11.59
N ALA A 35 40.54 10.73 -10.58
CA ALA A 35 40.11 10.69 -9.20
C ALA A 35 38.88 11.58 -8.96
N SER A 36 38.84 12.81 -9.52
CA SER A 36 37.68 13.71 -9.40
C SER A 36 36.43 13.13 -10.06
N VAL A 37 36.56 12.48 -11.21
CA VAL A 37 35.42 11.83 -11.90
C VAL A 37 34.85 10.67 -11.10
N VAL A 38 35.69 9.82 -10.52
CA VAL A 38 35.25 8.68 -9.68
C VAL A 38 34.59 9.18 -8.40
N LEU A 39 35.21 10.17 -7.73
CA LEU A 39 34.67 10.74 -6.51
C LEU A 39 33.34 11.44 -6.77
N ALA A 40 33.20 12.20 -7.87
CA ALA A 40 31.95 12.85 -8.25
C ALA A 40 30.81 11.85 -8.40
N ARG A 41 31.06 10.73 -9.06
CA ARG A 41 30.07 9.67 -9.25
C ARG A 41 29.68 9.03 -7.92
N ASP A 42 30.64 8.69 -7.08
CA ASP A 42 30.38 8.04 -5.81
C ASP A 42 29.63 8.98 -4.85
N LEU A 43 30.02 10.25 -4.77
CA LEU A 43 29.32 11.27 -3.98
C LEU A 43 27.89 11.51 -4.50
N TYR A 44 27.70 11.56 -5.81
CA TYR A 44 26.37 11.75 -6.39
C TYR A 44 25.43 10.60 -6.03
N ILE A 45 25.93 9.37 -5.97
CA ILE A 45 25.16 8.21 -5.49
C ILE A 45 24.88 8.30 -3.98
N MET A 46 25.88 8.71 -3.18
CA MET A 46 25.78 8.76 -1.73
C MET A 46 24.95 9.94 -1.19
N THR A 47 24.89 11.05 -1.93
CA THR A 47 24.07 12.23 -1.59
C THR A 47 22.63 12.12 -2.10
N ASP A 48 22.17 10.91 -2.40
CA ASP A 48 20.83 10.66 -2.98
C ASP A 48 20.55 11.52 -4.22
N ARG A 49 21.57 11.66 -5.08
CA ARG A 49 21.50 12.39 -6.35
C ARG A 49 21.42 13.91 -6.24
N ASP A 50 21.85 14.46 -5.14
CA ASP A 50 21.95 15.91 -4.97
C ASP A 50 23.21 16.45 -5.66
N LYS A 51 23.01 17.15 -6.80
CA LYS A 51 24.08 17.78 -7.55
C LYS A 51 24.79 18.90 -6.78
N GLN A 52 24.04 19.68 -6.00
CA GLN A 52 24.60 20.82 -5.26
C GLN A 52 25.46 20.34 -4.10
N ALA A 53 24.97 19.35 -3.35
CA ALA A 53 25.74 18.71 -2.29
C ALA A 53 27.02 18.05 -2.86
N THR A 54 26.90 17.32 -3.99
CA THR A 54 28.04 16.69 -4.66
C THR A 54 29.09 17.71 -5.07
N LEU A 55 28.69 18.83 -5.68
CA LEU A 55 29.60 19.90 -6.10
C LEU A 55 30.29 20.55 -4.90
N ALA A 56 29.54 20.84 -3.84
CA ALA A 56 30.07 21.44 -2.62
C ALA A 56 31.11 20.54 -1.93
N LEU A 57 30.85 19.23 -1.85
CA LEU A 57 31.77 18.25 -1.27
C LEU A 57 33.05 18.07 -2.09
N LEU A 58 32.96 18.10 -3.44
CA LEU A 58 34.12 18.09 -4.33
C LEU A 58 34.95 19.35 -4.18
N MET A 59 34.34 20.54 -4.21
CA MET A 59 35.02 21.82 -4.07
C MET A 59 35.63 22.04 -2.69
N ALA A 60 35.16 21.33 -1.67
CA ALA A 60 35.77 21.34 -0.35
C ALA A 60 37.13 20.61 -0.29
N GLN A 61 37.48 19.83 -1.34
CA GLN A 61 38.75 19.09 -1.40
C GLN A 61 39.89 19.98 -1.93
N LYS A 62 40.94 20.14 -1.13
CA LYS A 62 42.10 20.97 -1.50
C LYS A 62 42.74 20.55 -2.84
N TRP A 63 42.91 19.23 -3.07
CA TRP A 63 43.48 18.71 -4.31
C TRP A 63 42.59 18.92 -5.56
N VAL A 64 41.26 19.10 -5.36
CA VAL A 64 40.33 19.50 -6.44
C VAL A 64 40.49 20.98 -6.75
N GLN A 65 40.61 21.83 -5.73
CA GLN A 65 40.85 23.24 -5.91
C GLN A 65 42.20 23.49 -6.67
N GLU A 66 43.25 22.73 -6.33
CA GLU A 66 44.53 22.77 -7.02
C GLU A 66 44.38 22.43 -8.52
N ILE A 67 43.57 21.46 -8.92
CA ILE A 67 43.32 21.14 -10.34
C ILE A 67 42.58 22.26 -11.05
N VAL A 68 41.61 22.89 -10.37
CA VAL A 68 40.87 24.04 -10.92
C VAL A 68 41.83 25.20 -11.20
N GLU A 69 42.74 25.49 -10.25
CA GLU A 69 43.74 26.58 -10.39
C GLU A 69 44.80 26.25 -11.48
N GLU A 70 45.31 25.03 -11.50
CA GLU A 70 46.39 24.63 -12.41
C GLU A 70 45.92 24.43 -13.87
N ARG A 71 44.70 23.94 -14.07
CA ARG A 71 44.21 23.48 -15.39
C ARG A 71 42.89 24.12 -15.84
N GLN A 72 42.32 25.02 -15.07
CA GLN A 72 40.98 25.59 -15.30
C GLN A 72 39.92 24.51 -15.51
N GLU A 73 39.97 23.42 -14.71
CA GLU A 73 39.07 22.31 -14.83
C GLU A 73 37.66 22.71 -14.40
N ASP A 74 36.64 22.39 -15.21
CA ASP A 74 35.27 22.64 -14.94
C ASP A 74 34.70 21.49 -14.08
N VAL A 75 34.67 21.68 -12.75
CA VAL A 75 34.16 20.72 -11.77
C VAL A 75 32.66 20.54 -11.90
N GLU A 76 31.93 21.59 -12.29
CA GLU A 76 30.48 21.51 -12.51
C GLU A 76 30.17 20.57 -13.70
N ARG A 77 30.96 20.65 -14.75
CA ARG A 77 30.92 19.69 -15.87
C ARG A 77 31.23 18.27 -15.42
N THR A 78 32.16 18.08 -14.51
CA THR A 78 32.50 16.75 -13.97
C THR A 78 31.32 16.16 -13.20
N VAL A 79 30.61 16.94 -12.40
CA VAL A 79 29.38 16.54 -11.71
C VAL A 79 28.25 16.22 -12.71
N ASN A 80 28.06 17.05 -13.73
CA ASN A 80 27.06 16.79 -14.77
C ASN A 80 27.34 15.50 -15.53
N ASN A 81 28.59 15.24 -15.87
CA ASN A 81 29.00 13.97 -16.52
C ASN A 81 28.73 12.75 -15.62
N ALA A 82 28.97 12.86 -14.31
CA ALA A 82 28.64 11.81 -13.35
C ALA A 82 27.13 11.53 -13.31
N THR A 83 26.30 12.59 -13.35
CA THR A 83 24.85 12.49 -13.42
C THR A 83 24.39 11.77 -14.69
N ASP A 84 24.90 12.21 -15.84
CA ASP A 84 24.53 11.64 -17.14
C ASP A 84 24.92 10.17 -17.24
N TYR A 85 26.08 9.80 -16.69
CA TYR A 85 26.53 8.41 -16.61
C TYR A 85 25.58 7.54 -15.80
N VAL A 86 25.17 7.98 -14.61
CA VAL A 86 24.22 7.24 -13.75
C VAL A 86 22.89 7.09 -14.45
N ALA A 87 22.35 8.17 -15.03
CA ALA A 87 21.09 8.16 -15.76
C ALA A 87 21.14 7.25 -17.01
N ALA A 88 22.23 7.25 -17.75
CA ALA A 88 22.42 6.38 -18.91
C ALA A 88 22.42 4.89 -18.52
N GLN A 89 23.09 4.53 -17.43
CA GLN A 89 23.14 3.16 -16.92
C GLN A 89 21.76 2.69 -16.44
N GLU A 90 21.00 3.57 -15.79
CA GLU A 90 19.61 3.27 -15.39
C GLU A 90 18.71 3.01 -16.58
N ASN A 91 18.78 3.88 -17.60
CA ASN A 91 17.99 3.72 -18.82
C ASN A 91 18.34 2.45 -19.60
N GLU A 92 19.62 2.09 -19.67
CA GLU A 92 20.08 0.88 -20.34
C GLU A 92 19.59 -0.39 -19.62
N ASN A 93 19.66 -0.41 -18.30
CA ASN A 93 19.19 -1.55 -17.51
C ASN A 93 17.66 -1.64 -17.46
N ALA A 94 16.95 -0.50 -17.46
CA ALA A 94 15.50 -0.46 -17.59
C ALA A 94 15.04 -1.06 -18.93
N LYS A 95 15.75 -0.78 -20.04
CA LYS A 95 15.49 -1.40 -21.35
C LYS A 95 15.71 -2.92 -21.34
N LYS A 96 16.63 -3.40 -20.54
CA LYS A 96 16.92 -4.84 -20.36
C LYS A 96 16.01 -5.54 -19.36
N GLY A 97 15.07 -4.81 -18.74
CA GLY A 97 14.16 -5.35 -17.71
C GLY A 97 14.86 -5.78 -16.42
N LYS A 98 16.09 -5.29 -16.17
CA LYS A 98 16.85 -5.61 -14.96
C LYS A 98 16.87 -4.41 -14.02
N PRO A 99 16.53 -4.59 -12.73
CA PRO A 99 16.74 -3.54 -11.74
C PRO A 99 18.26 -3.27 -11.65
N TRP A 100 18.64 -2.01 -11.77
CA TRP A 100 20.01 -1.59 -11.60
C TRP A 100 20.10 -0.64 -10.40
N PHE A 101 20.97 -1.02 -9.47
CA PHE A 101 21.31 -0.18 -8.33
C PHE A 101 22.69 0.41 -8.58
N PRO A 102 22.86 1.75 -8.59
CA PRO A 102 24.17 2.37 -8.74
C PRO A 102 25.09 1.88 -7.62
N LYS A 103 26.27 1.39 -8.02
CA LYS A 103 27.26 0.89 -7.07
C LYS A 103 28.38 1.90 -6.93
N ILE A 104 28.69 2.28 -5.70
CA ILE A 104 29.89 3.05 -5.36
C ILE A 104 31.15 2.24 -5.67
N SER A 105 32.27 2.94 -5.90
CA SER A 105 33.58 2.31 -6.22
C SER A 105 34.07 1.44 -5.05
N LYS A 106 35.00 0.53 -5.36
CA LYS A 106 35.63 -0.30 -4.33
C LYS A 106 36.43 0.54 -3.34
N GLU A 107 37.04 1.61 -3.82
CA GLU A 107 37.78 2.58 -3.02
C GLU A 107 36.85 3.32 -2.05
N MET A 108 35.65 3.69 -2.50
CA MET A 108 34.66 4.35 -1.62
C MET A 108 34.11 3.38 -0.58
N LYS A 109 33.88 2.11 -0.92
CA LYS A 109 33.49 1.10 0.07
C LYS A 109 34.53 0.94 1.17
N ALA A 110 35.79 0.80 0.78
CA ALA A 110 36.87 0.66 1.74
C ALA A 110 37.08 1.95 2.59
N ALA A 111 36.80 3.13 2.04
CA ALA A 111 36.83 4.38 2.77
C ALA A 111 35.67 4.46 3.80
N LEU A 112 34.49 3.97 3.46
CA LEU A 112 33.35 3.88 4.38
C LEU A 112 33.68 2.93 5.55
N GLU A 113 34.26 1.77 5.27
CA GLU A 113 34.71 0.83 6.30
C GLU A 113 35.80 1.47 7.21
N ALA A 114 36.78 2.14 6.63
CA ALA A 114 37.86 2.80 7.37
C ALA A 114 37.41 4.01 8.21
N SER A 115 36.33 4.69 7.81
CA SER A 115 35.75 5.83 8.53
C SER A 115 34.69 5.45 9.58
N GLY A 116 34.33 4.16 9.65
CA GLY A 116 33.27 3.69 10.55
C GLY A 116 31.85 4.02 10.07
N ALA A 117 31.71 4.42 8.80
CA ALA A 117 30.40 4.77 8.21
C ALA A 117 29.61 3.56 7.68
N VAL A 118 30.19 2.36 7.69
CA VAL A 118 29.54 1.07 7.33
C VAL A 118 29.89 0.04 8.38
N GLU A 119 28.88 -0.58 8.98
CA GLU A 119 29.07 -1.81 9.72
C GLU A 119 29.43 -2.94 8.75
N ALA A 120 30.51 -3.66 9.05
CA ALA A 120 31.01 -4.74 8.24
C ALA A 120 29.95 -5.86 8.11
N SER A 121 29.48 -6.12 6.89
CA SER A 121 28.61 -7.26 6.59
C SER A 121 29.10 -8.03 5.37
N GLU A 122 29.95 -9.04 5.63
CA GLU A 122 29.97 -10.33 4.92
C GLU A 122 30.46 -11.43 5.87
N PRO A 123 29.83 -12.61 5.93
CA PRO A 123 30.09 -13.58 6.98
C PRO A 123 31.30 -14.45 6.66
N GLN A 124 32.33 -14.37 7.49
CA GLN A 124 33.28 -15.47 7.65
C GLN A 124 32.75 -16.40 8.75
N THR A 125 32.55 -17.65 8.39
CA THR A 125 32.21 -18.76 9.27
C THR A 125 33.25 -18.95 10.38
N SER A 126 32.90 -18.63 11.62
CA SER A 126 33.48 -19.24 12.81
C SER A 126 32.42 -19.23 13.93
N ALA A 127 32.23 -20.42 14.52
CA ALA A 127 31.27 -20.66 15.56
C ALA A 127 31.50 -19.79 16.78
N LEU A 128 30.49 -18.94 17.11
CA LEU A 128 30.35 -18.32 18.42
C LEU A 128 28.86 -18.25 18.78
N THR A 129 28.59 -18.56 20.01
CA THR A 129 27.30 -18.53 20.72
C THR A 129 26.44 -17.31 20.43
N PRO A 130 25.13 -17.44 20.27
CA PRO A 130 24.26 -16.35 19.90
C PRO A 130 24.00 -15.41 21.07
N GLN A 131 24.50 -14.20 20.98
CA GLN A 131 23.87 -13.04 21.62
C GLN A 131 22.94 -12.40 20.59
N THR A 132 21.66 -12.49 20.85
CA THR A 132 20.59 -11.91 20.05
C THR A 132 20.55 -10.40 20.24
N SER A 133 20.90 -9.64 19.20
CA SER A 133 20.41 -8.28 19.00
C SER A 133 19.74 -8.21 17.63
N ASP A 134 18.42 -8.05 17.63
CA ASP A 134 17.54 -7.96 16.45
C ASP A 134 17.62 -6.58 15.76
N ASP A 135 18.81 -6.02 15.55
CA ASP A 135 18.99 -4.66 15.03
C ASP A 135 18.62 -4.48 13.54
N ASN A 136 18.16 -5.53 12.84
CA ASN A 136 17.74 -5.48 11.44
C ASN A 136 16.25 -5.75 11.20
N ASP A 137 15.42 -5.79 12.25
CA ASP A 137 13.99 -6.02 12.07
C ASP A 137 13.28 -4.71 11.69
N VAL A 138 12.95 -4.55 10.41
CA VAL A 138 12.21 -3.40 9.87
C VAL A 138 10.90 -3.16 10.64
N TYR A 139 10.32 -4.20 11.23
CA TYR A 139 9.09 -4.14 12.00
C TYR A 139 9.30 -3.78 13.49
N ALA A 140 10.55 -3.56 13.95
CA ALA A 140 10.85 -3.20 15.35
C ALA A 140 10.23 -1.86 15.79
N VAL A 141 9.84 -1.01 14.87
CA VAL A 141 9.12 0.25 15.15
C VAL A 141 7.65 0.03 15.54
N LEU A 142 7.12 -1.17 15.31
CA LEU A 142 5.76 -1.56 15.69
C LEU A 142 5.78 -2.21 17.09
N PRO A 143 4.78 -1.95 17.94
CA PRO A 143 4.73 -2.51 19.30
C PRO A 143 4.24 -3.96 19.30
N LEU A 144 4.97 -4.85 18.60
CA LEU A 144 4.59 -6.24 18.39
C LEU A 144 4.49 -7.05 19.68
N ASP A 145 5.39 -6.78 20.64
CA ASP A 145 5.37 -7.47 21.94
C ASP A 145 4.12 -7.07 22.74
N ALA A 146 3.80 -5.78 22.82
CA ALA A 146 2.62 -5.30 23.53
C ALA A 146 1.32 -5.87 22.90
N TRP A 147 1.24 -5.90 21.58
CA TRP A 147 0.09 -6.53 20.90
C TRP A 147 0.01 -8.03 21.20
N ALA A 148 1.15 -8.71 21.24
CA ALA A 148 1.20 -10.14 21.52
C ALA A 148 0.75 -10.46 22.96
N GLU A 149 1.24 -9.70 23.94
CA GLU A 149 0.85 -9.84 25.33
C GLU A 149 -0.65 -9.65 25.52
N GLU A 150 -1.21 -8.58 24.96
CA GLU A 150 -2.63 -8.30 25.06
C GLU A 150 -3.50 -9.32 24.34
N LEU A 151 -3.12 -9.76 23.13
CA LEU A 151 -3.82 -10.82 22.41
C LEU A 151 -3.80 -12.15 23.17
N GLN A 152 -2.69 -12.48 23.83
CA GLN A 152 -2.59 -13.69 24.68
C GLN A 152 -3.49 -13.58 25.92
N GLU A 153 -3.59 -12.40 26.53
CA GLU A 153 -4.53 -12.15 27.60
C GLU A 153 -5.99 -12.31 27.13
N MET A 154 -6.34 -11.71 26.00
CA MET A 154 -7.67 -11.83 25.40
C MET A 154 -8.04 -13.27 25.03
N ALA A 155 -7.06 -14.10 24.67
CA ALA A 155 -7.30 -15.51 24.33
C ALA A 155 -7.91 -16.33 25.48
N ALA A 156 -7.83 -15.87 26.73
CA ALA A 156 -8.50 -16.51 27.86
C ALA A 156 -10.02 -16.29 27.87
N TYR A 157 -10.53 -15.28 27.17
CA TYR A 157 -11.93 -14.86 27.22
C TYR A 157 -12.71 -15.15 25.93
N TYR A 158 -12.01 -15.28 24.80
CA TYR A 158 -12.65 -15.42 23.49
C TYR A 158 -12.42 -16.80 22.91
N PRO A 159 -13.47 -17.55 22.57
CA PRO A 159 -13.34 -18.83 21.89
C PRO A 159 -12.51 -18.70 20.60
N CYS A 160 -11.81 -19.73 20.25
CA CYS A 160 -10.89 -19.85 19.12
C CYS A 160 -9.58 -19.08 19.21
N LEU A 161 -9.44 -17.99 19.98
CA LEU A 161 -8.17 -17.26 20.03
C LEU A 161 -7.03 -18.12 20.60
N LYS A 162 -7.29 -18.91 21.64
CA LYS A 162 -6.30 -19.83 22.19
C LYS A 162 -5.83 -20.87 21.16
N GLU A 163 -6.76 -21.47 20.42
CA GLU A 163 -6.49 -22.47 19.39
C GLU A 163 -5.78 -21.86 18.18
N LEU A 164 -6.12 -20.64 17.80
CA LEU A 164 -5.45 -19.88 16.74
C LEU A 164 -4.01 -19.54 17.08
N PHE A 165 -3.74 -19.22 18.34
CA PHE A 165 -2.42 -18.79 18.80
C PHE A 165 -1.50 -19.95 19.17
N LEU A 166 -2.03 -21.17 19.21
CA LEU A 166 -1.28 -22.38 19.52
C LEU A 166 -0.12 -22.59 18.53
N ASN A 167 1.11 -22.65 19.07
CA ASN A 167 2.35 -22.80 18.30
C ASN A 167 2.63 -21.64 17.32
N VAL A 168 2.03 -20.48 17.52
CA VAL A 168 2.32 -19.26 16.77
C VAL A 168 3.34 -18.42 17.53
N HIS A 169 4.28 -17.80 16.82
CA HIS A 169 5.22 -16.85 17.42
C HIS A 169 4.46 -15.59 17.86
N PRO A 170 4.74 -15.01 19.05
CA PRO A 170 4.05 -13.82 19.55
C PRO A 170 3.90 -12.71 18.51
N HIS A 171 4.95 -12.32 17.82
CA HIS A 171 4.93 -11.25 16.80
C HIS A 171 4.09 -11.58 15.55
N LYS A 172 3.58 -12.80 15.41
CA LYS A 172 2.69 -13.20 14.29
C LYS A 172 1.21 -13.26 14.72
N LEU A 173 0.90 -13.02 15.99
CA LEU A 173 -0.46 -13.15 16.51
C LEU A 173 -1.43 -12.18 15.86
N ALA A 174 -1.02 -10.94 15.63
CA ALA A 174 -1.86 -9.95 14.95
C ALA A 174 -2.23 -10.39 13.51
N ALA A 175 -1.26 -10.94 12.75
CA ALA A 175 -1.51 -11.44 11.40
C ALA A 175 -2.46 -12.66 11.40
N VAL A 176 -2.31 -13.56 12.36
CA VAL A 176 -3.20 -14.71 12.53
C VAL A 176 -4.60 -14.26 12.95
N TRP A 177 -4.69 -13.33 13.89
CA TRP A 177 -5.98 -12.80 14.33
C TRP A 177 -6.75 -12.13 13.20
N PHE A 178 -6.13 -11.17 12.48
CA PHE A 178 -6.78 -10.45 11.38
C PHE A 178 -7.20 -11.39 10.24
N SER A 179 -6.33 -12.33 9.85
CA SER A 179 -6.68 -13.28 8.78
C SER A 179 -7.80 -14.24 9.22
N SER A 180 -7.78 -14.71 10.46
CA SER A 180 -8.83 -15.59 10.99
C SER A 180 -10.16 -14.86 11.20
N ALA A 181 -10.12 -13.60 11.67
CA ALA A 181 -11.29 -12.74 11.76
C ALA A 181 -11.97 -12.55 10.39
N ALA A 182 -11.16 -12.32 9.35
CA ALA A 182 -11.68 -12.19 7.99
C ALA A 182 -12.31 -13.49 7.46
N LEU A 183 -11.76 -14.64 7.82
CA LEU A 183 -12.34 -15.94 7.47
C LEU A 183 -13.67 -16.16 8.19
N PHE A 184 -13.70 -16.02 9.52
CA PHE A 184 -14.91 -16.18 10.32
C PHE A 184 -15.99 -15.16 9.94
N GLY A 185 -15.62 -13.89 9.76
CA GLY A 185 -16.57 -12.86 9.35
C GLY A 185 -17.09 -13.05 7.92
N THR A 186 -16.32 -13.67 7.01
CA THR A 186 -16.82 -14.05 5.67
C THR A 186 -17.87 -15.15 5.74
N LEU A 187 -17.76 -16.07 6.70
CA LEU A 187 -18.81 -17.07 6.96
C LEU A 187 -20.11 -16.41 7.42
N MET A 188 -20.03 -15.33 8.20
CA MET A 188 -21.20 -14.54 8.65
C MET A 188 -21.80 -13.70 7.51
N THR A 189 -21.72 -14.17 6.29
CA THR A 189 -22.17 -13.45 5.09
C THR A 189 -23.66 -13.11 5.07
N ARG A 190 -24.49 -13.75 5.90
CA ARG A 190 -25.93 -13.49 6.00
C ARG A 190 -26.30 -12.52 7.12
N ALA A 191 -25.27 -11.98 7.82
CA ALA A 191 -25.45 -10.99 8.86
C ALA A 191 -25.09 -9.58 8.38
N TRP A 192 -25.66 -8.59 9.04
CA TRP A 192 -25.42 -7.18 8.77
C TRP A 192 -25.50 -6.36 10.05
N TYR A 193 -25.07 -5.09 9.96
CA TYR A 193 -25.15 -4.13 11.06
C TYR A 193 -25.31 -2.71 10.53
N HIS A 194 -25.69 -1.78 11.40
CA HIS A 194 -25.72 -0.34 11.12
C HIS A 194 -24.50 0.34 11.73
N PHE A 195 -23.86 1.19 10.93
CA PHE A 195 -22.63 1.89 11.35
C PHE A 195 -22.94 3.35 11.66
N TRP A 196 -22.41 3.88 12.72
CA TRP A 196 -22.72 5.23 13.23
C TRP A 196 -22.56 6.36 12.22
N TYR A 197 -21.64 6.25 11.24
CA TYR A 197 -21.37 7.31 10.26
C TYR A 197 -22.47 7.42 9.19
N GLU A 198 -23.06 6.32 8.79
CA GLU A 198 -24.16 6.24 7.81
C GLU A 198 -25.19 5.21 8.35
N PRO A 199 -25.92 5.56 9.43
CA PRO A 199 -26.78 4.60 10.12
C PRO A 199 -27.99 4.13 9.31
N GLU A 200 -28.33 4.84 8.23
CA GLU A 200 -29.38 4.45 7.28
C GLU A 200 -28.93 3.33 6.31
N LEU A 201 -27.62 3.09 6.20
CA LEU A 201 -27.07 2.08 5.30
C LEU A 201 -26.74 0.80 6.05
N VAL A 202 -27.26 -0.30 5.52
CA VAL A 202 -26.90 -1.64 5.98
C VAL A 202 -25.44 -1.94 5.60
N ARG A 203 -24.65 -2.32 6.58
CA ARG A 203 -23.23 -2.72 6.40
C ARG A 203 -23.08 -4.22 6.57
N ARG A 204 -22.17 -4.78 5.78
CA ARG A 204 -21.78 -6.18 5.84
C ARG A 204 -20.36 -6.28 6.41
N LEU A 205 -19.95 -7.46 6.83
CA LEU A 205 -18.58 -7.71 7.27
C LEU A 205 -17.66 -7.85 6.06
N ASN A 206 -16.93 -6.77 5.76
CA ASN A 206 -16.07 -6.68 4.57
C ASN A 206 -14.59 -6.69 4.94
N TYR A 207 -13.80 -7.49 4.24
CA TYR A 207 -12.40 -7.71 4.54
C TYR A 207 -11.53 -7.64 3.28
N CYS A 208 -10.58 -6.71 3.30
CA CYS A 208 -9.55 -6.56 2.28
C CYS A 208 -8.18 -6.70 2.98
N ILE A 209 -7.73 -7.91 3.24
CA ILE A 209 -6.58 -8.19 4.13
C ILE A 209 -5.34 -8.54 3.31
N PHE A 210 -4.22 -7.87 3.62
CA PHE A 210 -2.91 -8.20 3.10
C PHE A 210 -1.97 -8.56 4.26
N ILE A 211 -1.40 -9.76 4.24
CA ILE A 211 -0.40 -10.21 5.21
C ILE A 211 0.97 -10.13 4.54
N ILE A 212 1.80 -9.21 5.01
CA ILE A 212 3.05 -8.84 4.36
C ILE A 212 4.25 -9.29 5.19
N GLY A 213 5.09 -10.10 4.59
CA GLY A 213 6.32 -10.59 5.21
C GLY A 213 7.36 -10.99 4.17
N ASP A 214 8.62 -11.00 4.58
CA ASP A 214 9.73 -11.35 3.72
C ASP A 214 9.65 -12.79 3.18
N PRO A 215 10.39 -13.13 2.12
CA PRO A 215 10.55 -14.50 1.69
C PRO A 215 11.05 -15.37 2.86
N GLY A 216 10.35 -16.47 3.17
CA GLY A 216 10.70 -17.31 4.30
C GLY A 216 10.00 -16.97 5.63
N ALA A 217 9.34 -15.83 5.77
CA ALA A 217 8.65 -15.42 7.00
C ALA A 217 7.53 -16.37 7.49
N GLY A 218 7.25 -17.45 6.76
CA GLY A 218 6.25 -18.45 7.18
C GLY A 218 4.80 -18.06 6.88
N LYS A 219 4.55 -17.40 5.75
CA LYS A 219 3.22 -16.99 5.28
C LYS A 219 2.20 -18.13 5.15
N ASN A 220 2.67 -19.37 5.03
CA ASN A 220 1.85 -20.59 5.01
C ASN A 220 0.99 -20.80 6.28
N ILE A 221 1.27 -20.08 7.35
CA ILE A 221 0.42 -20.11 8.55
C ILE A 221 -1.00 -19.63 8.25
N VAL A 222 -1.16 -18.64 7.40
CA VAL A 222 -2.47 -18.11 6.98
C VAL A 222 -3.23 -19.17 6.16
N GLU A 223 -2.54 -19.86 5.24
CA GLU A 223 -3.12 -20.95 4.45
C GLU A 223 -3.59 -22.11 5.33
N LYS A 224 -2.85 -22.41 6.42
CA LYS A 224 -3.23 -23.45 7.39
C LYS A 224 -4.59 -23.14 8.03
N PHE A 225 -4.84 -21.89 8.42
CA PHE A 225 -6.12 -21.49 9.01
C PHE A 225 -7.21 -21.36 7.95
N TYR A 226 -6.88 -20.87 6.75
CA TYR A 226 -7.82 -20.85 5.63
C TYR A 226 -8.42 -22.24 5.37
N LYS A 227 -7.61 -23.28 5.25
CA LYS A 227 -8.08 -24.66 5.00
C LYS A 227 -8.98 -25.23 6.09
N LYS A 228 -8.91 -24.70 7.32
CA LYS A 228 -9.73 -25.17 8.44
C LYS A 228 -11.02 -24.37 8.61
N ILE A 229 -10.91 -23.04 8.55
CA ILE A 229 -12.02 -22.15 8.83
C ILE A 229 -12.95 -21.98 7.61
N ALA A 230 -12.41 -21.97 6.39
CA ALA A 230 -13.20 -21.85 5.17
C ALA A 230 -13.91 -23.15 4.75
N ASP A 231 -13.76 -24.24 5.50
CA ASP A 231 -14.32 -25.55 5.18
C ASP A 231 -15.83 -25.51 4.84
N PRO A 232 -16.71 -24.79 5.57
CA PRO A 232 -18.14 -24.70 5.22
C PRO A 232 -18.37 -24.16 3.80
N MET A 233 -17.65 -23.11 3.41
CA MET A 233 -17.77 -22.53 2.06
C MET A 233 -17.22 -23.48 0.99
N ILE A 234 -16.07 -24.09 1.26
CA ILE A 234 -15.40 -25.03 0.32
C ILE A 234 -16.27 -26.24 0.07
N GLN A 235 -16.91 -26.80 1.11
CA GLN A 235 -17.80 -27.95 0.99
C GLN A 235 -19.08 -27.58 0.22
N ALA A 236 -19.66 -26.42 0.49
CA ALA A 236 -20.83 -25.94 -0.25
C ALA A 236 -20.51 -25.75 -1.75
N ASP A 237 -19.35 -25.19 -2.06
CA ASP A 237 -18.91 -24.96 -3.45
C ASP A 237 -18.63 -26.27 -4.21
N GLN A 238 -18.22 -27.35 -3.53
CA GLN A 238 -17.85 -28.60 -4.19
C GLN A 238 -18.99 -29.19 -5.05
N CYS A 239 -20.22 -29.19 -4.52
CA CYS A 239 -21.39 -29.65 -5.26
C CYS A 239 -21.66 -28.80 -6.53
N LEU A 240 -21.40 -27.49 -6.43
CA LEU A 240 -21.57 -26.55 -7.55
C LEU A 240 -20.46 -26.73 -8.60
N ILE A 241 -19.23 -26.96 -8.16
CA ILE A 241 -18.09 -27.30 -9.04
C ILE A 241 -18.35 -28.58 -9.79
N ASP A 242 -18.86 -29.62 -9.12
CA ASP A 242 -19.20 -30.90 -9.75
C ASP A 242 -20.32 -30.75 -10.79
N ALA A 243 -21.30 -29.87 -10.55
CA ALA A 243 -22.33 -29.55 -11.53
C ALA A 243 -21.75 -28.88 -12.79
N VAL A 244 -20.81 -27.95 -12.62
CA VAL A 244 -20.09 -27.27 -13.72
C VAL A 244 -19.24 -28.28 -14.50
N ASN A 245 -18.55 -29.18 -13.83
CA ASN A 245 -17.70 -30.19 -14.47
C ASN A 245 -18.54 -31.18 -15.29
N ARG A 246 -19.64 -31.68 -14.74
CA ARG A 246 -20.59 -32.53 -15.47
C ARG A 246 -21.16 -31.86 -16.73
N TYR A 247 -21.45 -30.56 -16.63
CA TYR A 247 -21.87 -29.79 -17.81
C TYR A 247 -20.76 -29.71 -18.87
N LYS A 248 -19.51 -29.48 -18.49
CA LYS A 248 -18.37 -29.43 -19.42
C LYS A 248 -18.14 -30.78 -20.10
N GLU A 249 -18.20 -31.85 -19.35
CA GLU A 249 -18.08 -33.24 -19.88
C GLU A 249 -19.17 -33.53 -20.90
N GLY A 250 -20.43 -33.32 -20.55
CA GLY A 250 -21.55 -33.53 -21.46
C GLY A 250 -21.51 -32.62 -22.70
N ARG A 251 -20.97 -31.40 -22.59
CA ARG A 251 -20.73 -30.52 -23.75
C ARG A 251 -19.65 -31.08 -24.67
N THR A 252 -18.60 -31.66 -24.12
CA THR A 252 -17.51 -32.28 -24.89
C THR A 252 -18.01 -33.52 -25.63
N GLU A 253 -18.73 -34.41 -24.94
CA GLU A 253 -19.34 -35.59 -25.53
C GLU A 253 -20.28 -35.22 -26.68
N ARG A 254 -21.09 -34.18 -26.51
CA ARG A 254 -21.99 -33.70 -27.56
C ARG A 254 -21.24 -33.10 -28.76
N THR A 255 -20.09 -32.51 -28.56
CA THR A 255 -19.28 -31.93 -29.64
C THR A 255 -18.65 -33.02 -30.50
N THR A 256 -18.29 -34.14 -29.88
CA THR A 256 -17.72 -35.32 -30.54
C THR A 256 -18.77 -36.29 -31.15
N SER A 257 -20.04 -36.15 -30.75
CA SER A 257 -21.14 -37.01 -31.24
C SER A 257 -21.65 -36.58 -32.60
N THR A 258 -22.15 -37.56 -33.39
CA THR A 258 -22.79 -37.33 -34.70
C THR A 258 -24.09 -36.52 -34.57
N LYS A 259 -24.54 -35.86 -35.64
CA LYS A 259 -25.80 -35.08 -35.65
C LYS A 259 -27.02 -35.86 -35.17
N ALA A 260 -27.10 -37.17 -35.46
CA ALA A 260 -28.21 -38.05 -35.06
C ALA A 260 -28.20 -38.39 -33.55
N GLN A 261 -27.06 -38.24 -32.87
CA GLN A 261 -26.87 -38.54 -31.44
C GLN A 261 -26.95 -37.29 -30.54
N LYS A 262 -27.06 -36.10 -31.14
CA LYS A 262 -27.16 -34.86 -30.39
C LYS A 262 -28.56 -34.71 -29.79
N GLY A 263 -28.71 -35.01 -28.52
CA GLY A 263 -29.90 -34.69 -27.71
C GLY A 263 -30.16 -33.17 -27.59
N GLU A 264 -31.07 -32.76 -26.71
CA GLU A 264 -31.34 -31.36 -26.40
C GLU A 264 -30.08 -30.58 -25.99
N ALA A 265 -30.07 -29.26 -26.23
CA ALA A 265 -28.94 -28.41 -25.84
C ALA A 265 -28.79 -28.38 -24.33
N LEU A 266 -27.62 -28.81 -23.84
CA LEU A 266 -27.30 -28.70 -22.43
C LEU A 266 -27.29 -27.23 -22.00
N LYS A 267 -28.12 -26.88 -21.04
CA LYS A 267 -28.09 -25.54 -20.41
C LYS A 267 -26.97 -25.48 -19.40
N ARG A 268 -26.18 -24.41 -19.45
CA ARG A 268 -25.14 -24.16 -18.47
C ARG A 268 -25.80 -23.94 -17.10
N PRO A 269 -25.33 -24.61 -16.02
CA PRO A 269 -25.85 -24.37 -14.68
C PRO A 269 -25.54 -22.96 -14.23
N VAL A 270 -26.50 -22.27 -13.61
CA VAL A 270 -26.30 -21.01 -12.91
C VAL A 270 -25.87 -21.39 -11.50
N VAL A 271 -24.61 -21.11 -11.17
CA VAL A 271 -24.00 -21.48 -9.88
C VAL A 271 -23.28 -20.29 -9.26
N GLY A 272 -23.48 -20.11 -7.96
CA GLY A 272 -22.82 -19.10 -7.17
C GLY A 272 -21.63 -19.66 -6.38
N ILE A 273 -20.61 -20.18 -7.08
CA ILE A 273 -19.36 -20.63 -6.43
C ILE A 273 -18.73 -19.42 -5.74
N ARG A 274 -18.49 -19.51 -4.43
CA ARG A 274 -18.04 -18.38 -3.62
C ARG A 274 -16.53 -18.30 -3.47
N VAL A 275 -15.82 -19.44 -3.40
CA VAL A 275 -14.37 -19.48 -3.20
C VAL A 275 -13.66 -19.48 -4.54
N HIS A 276 -12.90 -18.43 -4.80
CA HIS A 276 -12.19 -18.24 -6.06
C HIS A 276 -10.70 -18.04 -5.89
N PRO A 277 -9.85 -18.79 -6.63
CA PRO A 277 -8.45 -18.46 -6.72
C PRO A 277 -8.25 -17.11 -7.44
N ALA A 278 -7.17 -16.42 -7.13
CA ALA A 278 -6.86 -15.11 -7.73
C ALA A 278 -6.77 -15.15 -9.28
N ARG A 279 -6.58 -16.33 -9.87
CA ARG A 279 -6.49 -16.53 -11.34
C ARG A 279 -7.85 -16.67 -12.03
N THR A 280 -8.96 -16.52 -11.33
CA THR A 280 -10.28 -16.59 -11.96
C THR A 280 -10.45 -15.40 -12.91
N ALA A 281 -10.91 -15.67 -14.15
CA ALA A 281 -11.23 -14.60 -15.10
C ALA A 281 -12.33 -13.69 -14.54
N THR A 282 -12.19 -12.39 -14.71
CA THR A 282 -13.08 -11.37 -14.11
C THR A 282 -14.54 -11.60 -14.51
N GLY A 283 -14.83 -11.91 -15.77
CA GLY A 283 -16.20 -12.17 -16.23
C GLY A 283 -16.84 -13.42 -15.58
N GLU A 284 -16.05 -14.47 -15.31
CA GLU A 284 -16.51 -15.66 -14.61
C GLU A 284 -16.74 -15.37 -13.12
N PHE A 285 -15.85 -14.57 -12.50
CA PHE A 285 -15.99 -14.13 -11.13
C PHE A 285 -17.28 -13.31 -10.92
N ILE A 286 -17.55 -12.33 -11.79
CA ILE A 286 -18.76 -11.52 -11.74
C ILE A 286 -20.02 -12.40 -11.94
N ARG A 287 -19.95 -13.38 -12.84
CA ARG A 287 -21.08 -14.30 -13.07
C ARG A 287 -21.41 -15.12 -11.82
N HIS A 288 -20.42 -15.67 -11.14
CA HIS A 288 -20.62 -16.41 -9.90
C HIS A 288 -21.10 -15.50 -8.77
N MET A 289 -20.53 -14.27 -8.64
CA MET A 289 -20.96 -13.30 -7.65
C MET A 289 -22.43 -12.91 -7.83
N ASN A 290 -22.87 -12.70 -9.06
CA ASN A 290 -24.26 -12.36 -9.35
C ASN A 290 -25.23 -13.54 -9.11
N ALA A 291 -24.73 -14.77 -9.16
CA ALA A 291 -25.50 -16.00 -8.91
C ALA A 291 -25.46 -16.44 -7.43
N ALA A 292 -24.52 -15.88 -6.62
CA ALA A 292 -24.39 -16.21 -5.21
C ALA A 292 -25.43 -15.43 -4.37
N VAL A 293 -26.70 -15.84 -4.48
CA VAL A 293 -27.85 -15.21 -3.82
C VAL A 293 -28.62 -16.27 -3.04
N GLU A 294 -28.98 -15.97 -1.82
CA GLU A 294 -29.87 -16.76 -0.97
C GLU A 294 -31.05 -15.91 -0.48
N THR A 295 -32.13 -16.57 -0.10
CA THR A 295 -33.28 -15.90 0.53
C THR A 295 -33.09 -15.94 2.04
N VAL A 296 -32.93 -14.77 2.66
CA VAL A 296 -32.80 -14.61 4.10
C VAL A 296 -33.94 -13.74 4.58
N GLN A 297 -34.69 -14.22 5.56
CA GLN A 297 -35.88 -13.53 6.10
C GLN A 297 -36.91 -13.07 5.03
N GLY A 298 -36.98 -13.82 3.94
CA GLY A 298 -37.91 -13.54 2.83
C GLY A 298 -37.36 -12.64 1.73
N GLU A 299 -36.19 -12.06 1.90
CA GLU A 299 -35.55 -11.15 0.94
C GLU A 299 -34.33 -11.79 0.29
N PRO A 300 -34.04 -11.48 -1.00
CA PRO A 300 -32.84 -11.96 -1.67
C PRO A 300 -31.60 -11.25 -1.12
N LEU A 301 -30.61 -12.02 -0.69
CA LEU A 301 -29.37 -11.54 -0.12
C LEU A 301 -28.18 -12.09 -0.92
N ASN A 302 -27.32 -11.20 -1.40
CA ASN A 302 -26.06 -11.59 -2.03
C ASN A 302 -25.06 -12.08 -0.98
N LEU A 303 -24.40 -13.20 -1.29
CA LEU A 303 -23.36 -13.77 -0.45
C LEU A 303 -21.98 -13.21 -0.85
N HIS A 304 -21.07 -13.09 0.11
CA HIS A 304 -19.70 -12.69 -0.19
C HIS A 304 -18.98 -13.80 -0.97
N MET A 305 -18.33 -13.38 -2.05
CA MET A 305 -17.26 -14.13 -2.66
C MET A 305 -16.04 -14.12 -1.75
N PHE A 306 -15.19 -15.12 -1.84
CA PHE A 306 -13.95 -15.17 -1.09
C PHE A 306 -12.77 -15.53 -1.99
N SER A 307 -11.64 -14.85 -1.80
CA SER A 307 -10.39 -15.20 -2.47
C SER A 307 -9.24 -15.27 -1.46
N PHE A 308 -8.47 -16.34 -1.56
CA PHE A 308 -7.20 -16.50 -0.86
C PHE A 308 -6.08 -16.70 -1.88
N ASP A 309 -4.98 -15.96 -1.74
CA ASP A 309 -3.77 -16.22 -2.49
C ASP A 309 -2.53 -16.10 -1.60
N ALA A 310 -1.68 -17.11 -1.67
CA ALA A 310 -0.46 -17.19 -0.87
C ALA A 310 0.69 -16.33 -1.43
N GLU A 311 0.58 -15.86 -2.69
CA GLU A 311 1.62 -15.10 -3.37
C GLU A 311 1.05 -13.96 -4.20
N LEU A 312 0.85 -12.81 -3.59
CA LEU A 312 0.40 -11.58 -4.26
C LEU A 312 1.27 -11.22 -5.49
N ASP A 313 2.56 -11.56 -5.47
CA ASP A 313 3.50 -11.36 -6.58
C ASP A 313 3.06 -12.10 -7.86
N ASN A 314 2.44 -13.27 -7.74
CA ASN A 314 1.98 -14.04 -8.89
C ASN A 314 0.72 -13.45 -9.51
N VAL A 315 -0.16 -12.88 -8.69
CA VAL A 315 -1.38 -12.19 -9.14
C VAL A 315 -1.02 -10.99 -10.03
N THR A 316 0.02 -10.25 -9.66
CA THR A 316 0.46 -9.05 -10.40
C THR A 316 1.24 -9.33 -11.69
N LYS A 317 1.90 -10.50 -11.81
CA LYS A 317 2.71 -10.85 -12.99
C LYS A 317 1.91 -11.34 -14.20
N GLN A 318 0.77 -11.96 -13.99
CA GLN A 318 0.01 -12.65 -15.05
C GLN A 318 -0.90 -11.74 -15.85
N ASN A 319 -1.15 -10.52 -15.39
CA ASN A 319 -2.21 -9.68 -15.93
C ASN A 319 -1.65 -8.48 -16.72
N LYS A 320 -1.13 -8.74 -17.92
CA LYS A 320 -0.74 -7.69 -18.89
C LYS A 320 -1.90 -7.23 -19.80
N GLY A 321 -3.14 -7.63 -19.54
CA GLY A 321 -4.34 -7.32 -20.33
C GLY A 321 -5.38 -6.49 -19.58
N GLY A 322 -6.48 -6.13 -20.25
CA GLY A 322 -7.59 -5.32 -19.72
C GLY A 322 -8.26 -5.88 -18.46
N ASP A 323 -8.34 -7.21 -18.33
CA ASP A 323 -8.97 -7.91 -17.19
C ASP A 323 -8.39 -7.53 -15.81
N TRP A 324 -7.16 -7.04 -15.75
CA TRP A 324 -6.53 -6.64 -14.50
C TRP A 324 -7.07 -5.31 -13.94
N LYS A 325 -7.27 -4.33 -14.79
CA LYS A 325 -7.82 -3.03 -14.36
C LYS A 325 -9.24 -3.21 -13.83
N ASP A 326 -10.01 -4.07 -14.46
CA ASP A 326 -11.37 -4.38 -14.05
C ASP A 326 -11.39 -5.04 -12.66
N ARG A 327 -10.42 -5.93 -12.36
CA ARG A 327 -10.32 -6.56 -11.05
C ARG A 327 -9.91 -5.59 -9.95
N GLU A 328 -9.00 -4.65 -10.22
CA GLU A 328 -8.60 -3.61 -9.27
C GLU A 328 -9.78 -2.69 -8.89
N ILE A 329 -10.65 -2.40 -9.86
CA ILE A 329 -11.89 -1.65 -9.61
C ILE A 329 -12.82 -2.44 -8.69
N LEU A 330 -12.97 -3.75 -8.91
CA LEU A 330 -13.78 -4.60 -8.03
C LEU A 330 -13.21 -4.66 -6.61
N GLU A 331 -11.89 -4.76 -6.43
CA GLU A 331 -11.24 -4.73 -5.12
C GLU A 331 -11.52 -3.43 -4.37
N LEU A 332 -11.49 -2.27 -5.07
CA LEU A 332 -11.84 -0.98 -4.49
C LEU A 332 -13.31 -0.94 -4.03
N LYS A 333 -14.22 -1.47 -4.84
CA LYS A 333 -15.65 -1.48 -4.57
C LYS A 333 -16.06 -2.50 -3.50
N ALA A 334 -15.27 -3.54 -3.31
CA ALA A 334 -15.53 -4.61 -2.36
C ALA A 334 -15.67 -4.13 -0.91
N PHE A 335 -14.89 -3.13 -0.51
CA PHE A 335 -14.86 -2.64 0.87
C PHE A 335 -16.20 -2.07 1.37
N HIS A 336 -16.98 -1.46 0.49
CA HIS A 336 -18.28 -0.86 0.82
C HIS A 336 -19.45 -1.55 0.09
N ASN A 337 -19.22 -2.70 -0.56
CA ASN A 337 -20.19 -3.38 -1.42
C ASN A 337 -20.79 -2.44 -2.48
N GLU A 338 -19.94 -1.56 -3.03
CA GLU A 338 -20.34 -0.54 -3.99
C GLU A 338 -20.86 -1.19 -5.28
N GLN A 339 -21.76 -0.48 -5.97
CA GLN A 339 -22.30 -0.95 -7.23
C GLN A 339 -21.27 -0.84 -8.36
N ASP A 340 -21.24 -1.85 -9.21
CA ASP A 340 -20.55 -1.87 -10.49
C ASP A 340 -21.50 -2.29 -11.61
N GLY A 341 -21.04 -2.26 -12.85
CA GLY A 341 -21.86 -2.66 -13.97
C GLY A 341 -21.06 -2.98 -15.22
N GLN A 342 -21.62 -3.86 -16.03
CA GLN A 342 -21.06 -4.18 -17.35
C GLN A 342 -22.15 -4.41 -18.38
N MET A 343 -21.83 -4.06 -19.64
CA MET A 343 -22.71 -4.25 -20.79
C MET A 343 -21.96 -4.99 -21.89
N TYR A 344 -22.19 -6.28 -22.01
CA TYR A 344 -21.58 -7.13 -23.04
C TYR A 344 -22.63 -7.74 -23.96
N ALA A 345 -22.30 -7.82 -25.24
CA ALA A 345 -23.17 -8.39 -26.27
C ALA A 345 -23.18 -9.93 -26.29
N ASN A 346 -22.27 -10.59 -25.53
CA ASN A 346 -22.18 -12.04 -25.55
C ASN A 346 -23.22 -12.68 -24.60
N GLN A 347 -23.76 -13.82 -24.98
CA GLN A 347 -24.84 -14.50 -24.25
C GLN A 347 -24.42 -15.08 -22.89
N GLU A 348 -23.13 -15.22 -22.63
CA GLU A 348 -22.62 -15.83 -21.40
C GLU A 348 -22.21 -14.80 -20.33
N SER A 349 -22.15 -13.52 -20.67
CA SER A 349 -21.76 -12.46 -19.75
C SER A 349 -22.96 -11.90 -18.98
N VAL A 350 -22.74 -11.55 -17.74
CA VAL A 350 -23.70 -10.76 -16.95
C VAL A 350 -23.81 -9.38 -17.61
N THR A 351 -25.03 -8.93 -17.83
CA THR A 351 -25.32 -7.59 -18.35
C THR A 351 -26.19 -6.86 -17.35
N GLY A 352 -25.76 -5.69 -16.90
CA GLY A 352 -26.47 -4.88 -15.93
C GLY A 352 -25.60 -4.42 -14.76
N MET A 353 -26.27 -3.91 -13.74
CA MET A 353 -25.65 -3.43 -12.50
C MET A 353 -25.65 -4.57 -11.46
N PHE A 354 -24.61 -4.62 -10.63
CA PHE A 354 -24.47 -5.57 -9.54
C PHE A 354 -23.67 -4.94 -8.40
N ASN A 355 -23.87 -5.42 -7.18
CA ASN A 355 -23.06 -4.98 -6.03
C ASN A 355 -21.88 -5.93 -5.81
N VAL A 356 -20.73 -5.37 -5.40
CA VAL A 356 -19.51 -6.14 -5.22
C VAL A 356 -19.43 -6.67 -3.79
N PHE A 357 -19.87 -7.91 -3.57
CA PHE A 357 -19.74 -8.63 -2.30
C PHE A 357 -18.51 -9.53 -2.38
N TRP A 358 -17.36 -9.05 -1.93
CA TRP A 358 -16.11 -9.78 -2.05
C TRP A 358 -15.16 -9.51 -0.90
N ASN A 359 -14.75 -10.58 -0.21
CA ASN A 359 -13.73 -10.58 0.81
C ASN A 359 -12.48 -11.29 0.30
N PHE A 360 -11.30 -10.81 0.64
CA PHE A 360 -10.07 -11.44 0.22
C PHE A 360 -8.95 -11.32 1.26
N ILE A 361 -8.10 -12.35 1.29
CA ILE A 361 -6.86 -12.40 2.05
C ILE A 361 -5.74 -12.74 1.08
N TYR A 362 -4.79 -11.83 0.93
CA TYR A 362 -3.59 -12.07 0.13
C TYR A 362 -2.36 -12.02 1.02
N THR A 363 -1.43 -12.95 0.80
CA THR A 363 -0.11 -12.87 1.42
C THR A 363 0.92 -12.47 0.38
N GLY A 364 1.95 -11.72 0.78
CA GLY A 364 2.94 -11.21 -0.16
C GLY A 364 4.20 -10.68 0.52
N THR A 365 5.06 -10.13 -0.31
CA THR A 365 6.27 -9.43 0.13
C THR A 365 6.03 -7.91 0.19
N PRO A 366 6.84 -7.14 0.93
CA PRO A 366 6.79 -5.67 0.86
C PRO A 366 6.90 -5.15 -0.58
N TYR A 367 7.70 -5.80 -1.40
CA TYR A 367 7.82 -5.44 -2.82
C TYR A 367 6.51 -5.62 -3.60
N ALA A 368 5.77 -6.72 -3.35
CA ALA A 368 4.47 -6.94 -3.98
C ALA A 368 3.44 -5.91 -3.55
N LEU A 369 3.45 -5.52 -2.26
CA LEU A 369 2.59 -4.45 -1.73
C LEU A 369 2.88 -3.11 -2.44
N HIS A 370 4.15 -2.70 -2.55
CA HIS A 370 4.53 -1.44 -3.23
C HIS A 370 4.19 -1.44 -4.73
N ARG A 371 4.17 -2.59 -5.38
CA ARG A 371 3.67 -2.70 -6.76
C ARG A 371 2.17 -2.49 -6.86
N LYS A 372 1.42 -2.99 -5.87
CA LYS A 372 -0.04 -2.89 -5.81
C LYS A 372 -0.49 -1.49 -5.38
N VAL A 373 0.13 -0.95 -4.35
CA VAL A 373 -0.16 0.39 -3.81
C VAL A 373 1.12 1.22 -3.87
N ASN A 374 1.08 2.31 -4.60
CA ASN A 374 2.22 3.20 -4.80
C ASN A 374 1.74 4.67 -4.86
N GLN A 375 2.68 5.60 -4.88
CA GLN A 375 2.37 7.04 -4.86
C GLN A 375 1.45 7.48 -6.02
N ARG A 376 1.54 6.82 -7.19
CA ARG A 376 0.72 7.17 -8.37
C ARG A 376 -0.76 6.81 -8.20
N ASN A 377 -1.04 5.71 -7.50
CA ASN A 377 -2.40 5.24 -7.28
C ASN A 377 -2.90 5.45 -5.84
N PHE A 378 -2.14 6.14 -4.98
CA PHE A 378 -2.56 6.46 -3.62
C PHE A 378 -3.91 7.19 -3.58
N GLY A 379 -4.11 8.14 -4.51
CA GLY A 379 -5.34 8.91 -4.65
C GLY A 379 -6.59 8.08 -4.98
N THR A 380 -6.46 6.82 -5.42
CA THR A 380 -7.62 5.93 -5.63
C THR A 380 -8.27 5.49 -4.31
N GLY A 381 -7.57 5.66 -3.19
CA GLY A 381 -8.02 5.24 -1.86
C GLY A 381 -7.89 3.74 -1.58
N MET A 382 -7.12 2.99 -2.38
CA MET A 382 -6.83 1.58 -2.14
C MET A 382 -6.13 1.39 -0.79
N SER A 383 -5.09 2.20 -0.50
CA SER A 383 -4.33 2.15 0.75
C SER A 383 -5.23 2.20 2.00
N THR A 384 -6.25 3.05 2.01
CA THR A 384 -7.14 3.21 3.16
C THR A 384 -8.19 2.11 3.30
N ARG A 385 -8.42 1.33 2.23
CA ARG A 385 -9.35 0.19 2.22
C ARG A 385 -8.70 -1.14 2.61
N LEU A 386 -7.37 -1.22 2.56
CA LEU A 386 -6.63 -2.43 2.89
C LEU A 386 -6.27 -2.49 4.37
N ALA A 387 -6.46 -3.63 5.02
CA ALA A 387 -5.77 -3.95 6.25
C ALA A 387 -4.46 -4.67 5.90
N VAL A 388 -3.35 -4.00 6.12
CA VAL A 388 -2.01 -4.53 5.83
C VAL A 388 -1.32 -4.85 7.14
N ILE A 389 -1.13 -6.13 7.43
CA ILE A 389 -0.58 -6.60 8.70
C ILE A 389 0.78 -7.26 8.45
N PRO A 390 1.83 -6.91 9.22
CA PRO A 390 3.15 -7.49 9.08
C PRO A 390 3.19 -8.93 9.57
N LEU A 391 4.01 -9.73 8.91
CA LEU A 391 4.38 -11.07 9.35
C LEU A 391 5.91 -11.15 9.45
N PRO A 392 6.50 -10.77 10.60
CA PRO A 392 7.94 -10.71 10.77
C PRO A 392 8.60 -12.08 10.60
N ASP A 393 9.80 -12.11 10.01
CA ASP A 393 10.65 -13.29 10.05
C ASP A 393 11.34 -13.39 11.42
N LYS A 394 11.19 -14.50 12.08
CA LYS A 394 11.79 -14.79 13.39
C LYS A 394 12.74 -15.98 13.36
N GLY A 395 13.27 -16.24 12.18
CA GLY A 395 14.23 -17.32 11.96
C GLY A 395 13.65 -18.72 12.18
N MET A 396 14.50 -19.70 12.14
CA MET A 396 14.16 -21.13 12.24
C MET A 396 14.61 -21.72 13.59
N ALA A 397 14.04 -21.24 14.69
CA ALA A 397 14.29 -21.85 15.99
C ALA A 397 13.52 -23.16 16.16
N LYS A 398 14.17 -24.18 16.73
CA LYS A 398 13.48 -25.43 17.12
C LYS A 398 12.43 -25.12 18.18
N ARG A 399 11.18 -25.49 17.92
CA ARG A 399 10.07 -25.28 18.85
C ARG A 399 9.57 -26.60 19.38
N HIS A 400 9.17 -26.63 20.65
CA HIS A 400 8.39 -27.72 21.20
C HIS A 400 6.94 -27.52 20.77
N GLN A 401 6.38 -28.53 20.11
CA GLN A 401 4.98 -28.50 19.70
C GLN A 401 4.11 -28.70 20.95
N GLN A 402 3.23 -27.71 21.20
CA GLN A 402 2.12 -27.92 22.12
C GLN A 402 1.02 -28.65 21.34
N VAL A 403 0.51 -29.73 21.92
CA VAL A 403 -0.56 -30.52 21.29
C VAL A 403 -1.86 -30.26 22.03
N ASP A 404 -2.82 -29.68 21.32
CA ASP A 404 -4.21 -29.65 21.74
C ASP A 404 -4.99 -30.46 20.70
N PRO A 405 -5.44 -31.68 21.03
CA PRO A 405 -6.11 -32.55 20.08
C PRO A 405 -7.43 -31.97 19.57
N ASP A 406 -8.09 -31.13 20.38
CA ASP A 406 -9.41 -30.60 20.08
C ASP A 406 -9.36 -29.24 19.34
N ALA A 407 -8.19 -28.59 19.28
CA ALA A 407 -8.04 -27.26 18.69
C ALA A 407 -8.59 -27.15 17.24
N ASN A 408 -8.35 -28.17 16.43
CA ASN A 408 -8.84 -28.18 15.04
C ASN A 408 -10.37 -28.35 14.96
N GLU A 409 -10.92 -29.18 15.85
CA GLU A 409 -12.37 -29.44 15.89
C GLU A 409 -13.10 -28.21 16.46
N THR A 410 -12.52 -27.54 17.44
CA THR A 410 -13.04 -26.27 17.97
C THR A 410 -13.16 -25.21 16.88
N LEU A 411 -12.08 -24.97 16.11
CA LEU A 411 -12.09 -24.00 14.99
C LEU A 411 -13.15 -24.38 13.93
N ARG A 412 -13.26 -25.65 13.59
CA ARG A 412 -14.22 -26.14 12.62
C ARG A 412 -15.67 -26.01 13.10
N THR A 413 -15.92 -26.37 14.36
CA THR A 413 -17.25 -26.24 14.98
C THR A 413 -17.71 -24.78 14.93
N TRP A 414 -16.85 -23.82 15.30
CA TRP A 414 -17.20 -22.41 15.23
C TRP A 414 -17.37 -21.91 13.80
N ALA A 415 -16.60 -22.40 12.86
CA ALA A 415 -16.78 -22.06 11.45
C ALA A 415 -18.20 -22.45 10.96
N TYR A 416 -18.66 -23.66 11.27
CA TYR A 416 -20.02 -24.10 10.91
C TYR A 416 -21.14 -23.37 11.69
N ARG A 417 -20.88 -22.94 12.94
CA ARG A 417 -21.83 -22.13 13.70
C ARG A 417 -21.97 -20.74 13.08
N LEU A 418 -20.85 -20.07 12.77
CA LEU A 418 -20.84 -18.73 12.21
C LEU A 418 -21.40 -18.69 10.78
N ASP A 419 -21.23 -19.74 9.98
CA ASP A 419 -21.85 -19.84 8.65
C ASP A 419 -23.39 -19.85 8.69
N ARG A 420 -23.99 -20.08 9.85
CA ARG A 420 -25.44 -20.05 10.05
C ARG A 420 -25.96 -18.76 10.67
N VAL A 421 -25.09 -17.82 10.97
CA VAL A 421 -25.49 -16.51 11.54
C VAL A 421 -26.14 -15.67 10.46
N GLU A 422 -27.34 -15.21 10.74
CA GLU A 422 -28.14 -14.38 9.85
C GLU A 422 -28.85 -13.26 10.63
N GLY A 423 -29.15 -12.17 9.94
CA GLY A 423 -29.90 -11.06 10.50
C GLY A 423 -29.00 -9.92 11.01
N GLU A 424 -29.64 -8.96 11.64
CA GLU A 424 -28.97 -7.79 12.19
C GLU A 424 -28.17 -8.14 13.46
N LEU A 425 -26.95 -7.63 13.54
CA LEU A 425 -26.07 -7.75 14.69
C LEU A 425 -26.11 -6.43 15.49
N PRO A 426 -26.43 -6.48 16.80
CA PRO A 426 -26.45 -5.28 17.65
C PRO A 426 -25.00 -4.88 17.97
N VAL A 427 -24.53 -3.78 17.38
CA VAL A 427 -23.13 -3.31 17.49
C VAL A 427 -23.03 -1.92 18.14
N GLU A 428 -24.09 -1.41 18.76
CA GLU A 428 -24.12 -0.07 19.32
C GLU A 428 -22.95 0.22 20.27
N PRO A 429 -22.55 -0.69 21.21
CA PRO A 429 -21.40 -0.42 22.07
C PRO A 429 -20.06 -0.33 21.31
N LEU A 430 -19.95 -1.01 20.16
CA LEU A 430 -18.77 -0.92 19.28
C LEU A 430 -18.83 0.34 18.42
N ASN A 431 -20.02 0.78 18.03
CA ASN A 431 -20.23 2.06 17.35
C ASN A 431 -19.74 3.22 18.22
N ASP A 432 -20.14 3.22 19.51
CA ASP A 432 -19.69 4.23 20.47
C ASP A 432 -18.17 4.21 20.63
N GLU A 433 -17.59 3.03 20.84
CA GLU A 433 -16.15 2.85 21.00
C GLU A 433 -15.36 3.33 19.77
N THR A 434 -15.82 2.96 18.58
CA THR A 434 -15.15 3.35 17.33
C THR A 434 -15.29 4.84 17.04
N TYR A 435 -16.41 5.45 17.38
CA TYR A 435 -16.65 6.90 17.25
C TYR A 435 -15.72 7.69 18.19
N GLU A 436 -15.68 7.34 19.47
CA GLU A 436 -14.82 8.00 20.46
C GLU A 436 -13.34 7.91 20.08
N TRP A 437 -12.89 6.70 19.72
CA TRP A 437 -11.52 6.47 19.32
C TRP A 437 -11.15 7.29 18.07
N GLN A 438 -11.99 7.26 17.03
CA GLN A 438 -11.72 7.98 15.78
C GLN A 438 -11.72 9.48 15.98
N THR A 439 -12.69 10.01 16.76
CA THR A 439 -12.78 11.45 17.01
C THR A 439 -11.53 11.97 17.72
N ALA A 440 -11.07 11.28 18.76
CA ALA A 440 -9.85 11.66 19.49
C ALA A 440 -8.61 11.70 18.56
N HIS A 441 -8.47 10.72 17.67
CA HIS A 441 -7.31 10.69 16.74
C HIS A 441 -7.44 11.73 15.62
N LEU A 442 -8.66 11.99 15.13
CA LEU A 442 -8.88 13.04 14.12
C LEU A 442 -8.61 14.43 14.67
N GLU A 443 -8.98 14.72 15.92
CA GLU A 443 -8.68 15.99 16.59
C GLU A 443 -7.18 16.23 16.66
N ILE A 444 -6.39 15.21 17.00
CA ILE A 444 -4.91 15.29 17.01
C ILE A 444 -4.36 15.55 15.61
N ALA A 445 -4.83 14.83 14.60
CA ALA A 445 -4.40 14.99 13.22
C ALA A 445 -4.79 16.37 12.65
N GLU A 446 -5.94 16.91 13.04
CA GLU A 446 -6.41 18.25 12.68
C GLU A 446 -5.58 19.35 13.36
N PHE A 447 -5.32 19.19 14.65
CA PHE A 447 -4.47 20.11 15.40
C PHE A 447 -3.06 20.20 14.78
N ASN A 448 -2.51 19.07 14.35
CA ASN A 448 -1.20 19.00 13.68
C ASN A 448 -1.25 19.43 12.19
N GLY A 449 -2.43 19.66 11.63
CA GLY A 449 -2.61 19.94 10.20
C GLY A 449 -2.24 18.76 9.28
N ASP A 450 -2.21 17.54 9.82
CA ASP A 450 -1.79 16.32 9.13
C ASP A 450 -2.91 15.71 8.27
N LYS A 451 -2.92 16.10 7.00
CA LYS A 451 -3.88 15.58 6.01
C LYS A 451 -3.63 14.10 5.67
N ALA A 452 -2.39 13.65 5.76
CA ALA A 452 -2.02 12.27 5.47
C ALA A 452 -2.63 11.35 6.53
N ASP A 453 -2.41 11.66 7.80
CA ASP A 453 -2.93 10.88 8.91
C ASP A 453 -4.46 10.91 8.97
N ARG A 454 -5.09 12.09 8.78
CA ARG A 454 -6.56 12.20 8.64
C ARG A 454 -7.14 11.28 7.56
N THR A 455 -6.40 11.05 6.47
CA THR A 455 -6.85 10.18 5.39
C THR A 455 -6.74 8.72 5.77
N LEU A 456 -5.66 8.32 6.45
CA LEU A 456 -5.46 6.94 6.92
C LEU A 456 -6.48 6.54 7.98
N LEU A 457 -6.87 7.45 8.87
CA LEU A 457 -7.83 7.21 9.96
C LEU A 457 -9.26 6.88 9.50
N LYS A 458 -9.69 7.34 8.31
CA LYS A 458 -11.11 7.33 7.90
C LYS A 458 -11.79 5.96 7.91
N ARG A 459 -11.05 4.87 7.71
CA ARG A 459 -11.63 3.52 7.57
C ARG A 459 -11.23 2.55 8.68
N ILE A 460 -10.46 3.01 9.65
CA ILE A 460 -10.03 2.20 10.79
C ILE A 460 -11.21 1.64 11.60
N PRO A 461 -12.28 2.42 11.91
CA PRO A 461 -13.42 1.93 12.67
C PRO A 461 -14.13 0.71 12.08
N TYR A 462 -14.23 0.63 10.76
CA TYR A 462 -14.82 -0.54 10.09
C TYR A 462 -14.05 -1.82 10.40
N TYR A 463 -12.71 -1.74 10.46
CA TYR A 463 -11.87 -2.86 10.85
C TYR A 463 -11.95 -3.15 12.35
N GLY A 464 -12.13 -2.14 13.19
CA GLY A 464 -12.38 -2.33 14.62
C GLY A 464 -13.54 -3.29 14.85
N ILE A 465 -14.70 -2.98 14.28
CA ILE A 465 -15.90 -3.82 14.35
C ILE A 465 -15.65 -5.16 13.62
N GLY A 466 -15.19 -5.11 12.38
CA GLY A 466 -15.06 -6.31 11.55
C GLY A 466 -14.13 -7.37 12.13
N ILE A 467 -12.99 -6.98 12.75
CA ILE A 467 -12.02 -7.91 13.31
C ILE A 467 -12.46 -8.46 14.68
N SER A 468 -13.14 -7.65 15.50
CA SER A 468 -13.55 -8.08 16.84
C SER A 468 -14.87 -8.86 16.85
N LEU A 469 -15.84 -8.46 16.05
CA LEU A 469 -17.23 -8.93 16.13
C LEU A 469 -17.40 -10.46 15.98
N PRO A 470 -16.69 -11.20 15.12
CA PRO A 470 -16.80 -12.65 15.08
C PRO A 470 -16.46 -13.32 16.42
N PHE A 471 -15.45 -12.82 17.14
CA PHE A 471 -15.02 -13.37 18.43
C PHE A 471 -15.94 -12.92 19.56
N ILE A 472 -16.44 -11.70 19.52
CA ILE A 472 -17.45 -11.21 20.47
C ILE A 472 -18.73 -12.05 20.35
N LEU A 473 -19.19 -12.32 19.13
CA LEU A 473 -20.35 -13.18 18.92
C LEU A 473 -20.11 -14.62 19.43
N MET A 474 -18.90 -15.18 19.23
CA MET A 474 -18.56 -16.49 19.79
C MET A 474 -18.61 -16.49 21.33
N ARG A 475 -18.14 -15.41 21.97
CA ARG A 475 -18.15 -15.25 23.43
C ARG A 475 -19.57 -15.17 23.99
N HIS A 476 -20.45 -14.46 23.30
CA HIS A 476 -21.85 -14.25 23.70
C HIS A 476 -22.82 -15.16 22.94
N TRP A 477 -22.35 -16.33 22.48
CA TRP A 477 -23.11 -17.21 21.61
C TRP A 477 -24.44 -17.66 22.18
N ASP A 478 -24.48 -18.05 23.43
CA ASP A 478 -25.69 -18.58 24.07
C ASP A 478 -26.75 -17.46 24.20
N GLU A 479 -26.35 -16.27 24.64
CA GLU A 479 -27.22 -15.08 24.67
C GLU A 479 -27.78 -14.75 23.28
N TRP A 480 -26.90 -14.75 22.24
CA TRP A 480 -27.32 -14.53 20.87
C TRP A 480 -28.34 -15.56 20.36
N GLN A 481 -28.17 -16.82 20.74
CA GLN A 481 -29.11 -17.86 20.32
C GLN A 481 -30.48 -17.71 21.00
N GLU A 482 -30.51 -17.25 22.25
CA GLU A 482 -31.74 -17.10 23.03
C GLU A 482 -32.52 -15.81 22.70
N SER A 483 -31.82 -14.69 22.60
CA SER A 483 -32.45 -13.37 22.57
C SER A 483 -32.11 -12.49 21.37
N ARG A 484 -31.13 -12.89 20.54
CA ARG A 484 -30.55 -12.08 19.46
C ARG A 484 -29.94 -10.76 19.96
N THR A 485 -29.51 -10.72 21.23
CA THR A 485 -28.82 -9.60 21.86
C THR A 485 -27.35 -9.96 22.12
N LEU A 486 -26.52 -8.96 22.33
CA LEU A 486 -25.12 -9.09 22.74
C LEU A 486 -24.85 -8.09 23.86
N THR A 487 -24.77 -8.57 25.10
CA THR A 487 -24.44 -7.72 26.25
C THR A 487 -22.92 -7.54 26.34
N MET A 488 -22.41 -6.60 25.55
CA MET A 488 -20.98 -6.32 25.46
C MET A 488 -20.45 -5.59 26.70
N ASP A 489 -19.28 -6.01 27.17
CA ASP A 489 -18.55 -5.40 28.30
C ASP A 489 -17.31 -4.63 27.87
N ASP A 490 -16.54 -4.12 28.82
CA ASP A 490 -15.31 -3.35 28.56
C ASP A 490 -14.24 -4.17 27.82
N ARG A 491 -14.23 -5.52 27.96
CA ARG A 491 -13.30 -6.39 27.23
C ARG A 491 -13.66 -6.43 25.74
N ASP A 492 -14.94 -6.45 25.41
CA ASP A 492 -15.39 -6.44 24.01
C ASP A 492 -15.04 -5.10 23.34
N ARG A 493 -15.26 -3.98 24.05
CA ARG A 493 -14.82 -2.65 23.61
C ARG A 493 -13.30 -2.60 23.44
N ARG A 494 -12.54 -3.16 24.41
CA ARG A 494 -11.08 -3.21 24.33
C ARG A 494 -10.58 -4.06 23.16
N LEU A 495 -11.20 -5.20 22.86
CA LEU A 495 -10.87 -6.02 21.71
C LEU A 495 -11.08 -5.23 20.39
N CYS A 496 -12.17 -4.49 20.29
CA CYS A 496 -12.44 -3.60 19.15
C CYS A 496 -11.37 -2.50 19.03
N ARG A 497 -11.03 -1.85 20.14
CA ARG A 497 -9.99 -0.82 20.21
C ARG A 497 -8.63 -1.35 19.81
N LEU A 498 -8.24 -2.53 20.29
CA LEU A 498 -6.98 -3.19 19.92
C LEU A 498 -6.89 -3.45 18.41
N ALA A 499 -7.98 -3.86 17.78
CA ALA A 499 -8.02 -4.02 16.32
C ALA A 499 -7.78 -2.69 15.59
N MET A 500 -8.37 -1.59 16.07
CA MET A 500 -8.14 -0.25 15.51
C MET A 500 -6.70 0.23 15.71
N GLU A 501 -6.13 0.04 16.90
CA GLU A 501 -4.75 0.42 17.23
C GLU A 501 -3.74 -0.32 16.34
N ILE A 502 -3.89 -1.64 16.19
CA ILE A 502 -3.06 -2.45 15.29
C ILE A 502 -3.20 -1.96 13.85
N GLN A 503 -4.43 -1.84 13.35
CA GLN A 503 -4.68 -1.42 11.99
C GLN A 503 -4.10 -0.01 11.71
N TYR A 504 -4.28 0.93 12.62
CA TYR A 504 -3.80 2.30 12.47
C TYR A 504 -2.26 2.35 12.44
N LYS A 505 -1.59 1.69 13.38
CA LYS A 505 -0.12 1.63 13.39
C LYS A 505 0.44 0.96 12.14
N CYS A 506 -0.20 -0.10 11.66
CA CYS A 506 0.15 -0.73 10.40
C CYS A 506 -0.09 0.20 9.20
N GLN A 507 -1.19 0.95 9.17
CA GLN A 507 -1.45 1.96 8.13
C GLN A 507 -0.38 3.05 8.11
N GLN A 508 0.00 3.57 9.28
CA GLN A 508 1.08 4.55 9.39
C GLN A 508 2.42 3.97 8.90
N PHE A 509 2.73 2.74 9.28
CA PHE A 509 3.97 2.06 8.91
C PHE A 509 4.08 1.82 7.39
N PHE A 510 3.05 1.24 6.76
CA PHE A 510 3.11 0.89 5.34
C PHE A 510 2.82 2.05 4.39
N PHE A 511 2.02 3.02 4.81
CA PHE A 511 1.49 4.05 3.92
C PHE A 511 1.70 5.49 4.41
N GLY A 512 2.21 5.72 5.62
CA GLY A 512 2.37 7.06 6.20
C GLY A 512 3.24 7.97 5.34
N GLU A 513 4.43 7.51 4.97
CA GLU A 513 5.34 8.26 4.09
C GLU A 513 4.74 8.52 2.70
N MET A 514 4.10 7.50 2.13
CA MET A 514 3.42 7.62 0.82
C MET A 514 2.30 8.64 0.86
N ALA A 515 1.49 8.64 1.93
CA ALA A 515 0.42 9.61 2.16
C ALA A 515 0.98 11.02 2.31
N PHE A 516 2.02 11.19 3.11
CA PHE A 516 2.69 12.47 3.31
C PHE A 516 3.21 13.04 1.98
N ASN A 517 3.93 12.23 1.20
CA ASN A 517 4.48 12.64 -0.09
C ASN A 517 3.38 13.00 -1.10
N TYR A 518 2.29 12.23 -1.14
CA TYR A 518 1.14 12.52 -2.00
C TYR A 518 0.55 13.91 -1.71
N PHE A 519 0.32 14.26 -0.44
CA PHE A 519 -0.22 15.57 -0.08
C PHE A 519 0.81 16.70 -0.22
N ALA A 520 2.11 16.42 -0.02
CA ALA A 520 3.18 17.39 -0.27
C ALA A 520 3.26 17.76 -1.76
N ASP A 521 3.12 16.80 -2.66
CA ASP A 521 3.11 17.04 -4.11
C ASP A 521 1.87 17.83 -4.56
N GLN A 522 0.70 17.54 -4.01
CA GLN A 522 -0.50 18.35 -4.24
C GLN A 522 -0.30 19.80 -3.78
N ASN A 523 0.34 20.02 -2.64
CA ASN A 523 0.65 21.38 -2.16
C ASN A 523 1.60 22.11 -3.11
N LYS A 524 2.54 21.43 -3.78
CA LYS A 524 3.41 22.04 -4.81
C LYS A 524 2.60 22.55 -6.01
N GLU A 525 1.57 21.82 -6.44
CA GLU A 525 0.66 22.28 -7.49
C GLU A 525 -0.11 23.53 -7.06
N PHE A 526 -0.56 23.60 -5.80
CA PHE A 526 -1.19 24.81 -5.25
C PHE A 526 -0.21 25.99 -5.14
N VAL A 527 1.06 25.75 -4.84
CA VAL A 527 2.10 26.81 -4.84
C VAL A 527 2.37 27.28 -6.27
N GLN A 528 2.27 26.44 -7.28
CA GLN A 528 2.32 26.88 -8.68
C GLN A 528 1.11 27.74 -9.05
N ARG A 529 -0.08 27.45 -8.54
CA ARG A 529 -1.25 28.36 -8.68
C ARG A 529 -1.06 29.68 -7.93
N ARG A 530 -0.36 29.71 -6.79
CA ARG A 530 0.05 30.97 -6.12
C ARG A 530 1.07 31.78 -6.92
N ARG A 531 1.83 31.17 -7.84
CA ARG A 531 2.65 31.90 -8.81
C ARG A 531 1.80 32.69 -9.82
N SER A 532 0.59 32.21 -10.15
CA SER A 532 -0.37 33.01 -10.91
C SER A 532 -0.82 34.26 -10.15
N THR A 533 -1.02 34.15 -8.83
CA THR A 533 -1.35 35.30 -7.95
C THR A 533 -0.23 36.36 -7.91
N ARG A 534 1.05 35.95 -7.99
CA ARG A 534 2.17 36.90 -8.13
C ARG A 534 2.15 37.58 -9.51
N TYR A 535 1.73 36.87 -10.52
CA TYR A 535 1.54 37.43 -11.85
C TYR A 535 0.43 38.49 -11.83
N ASP A 536 -0.69 38.20 -11.16
CA ASP A 536 -1.79 39.14 -10.97
C ASP A 536 -1.39 40.39 -10.17
N GLU A 537 -0.61 40.21 -9.11
CA GLU A 537 -0.06 41.31 -8.32
C GLU A 537 0.89 42.20 -9.13
N CYS A 538 1.75 41.58 -9.95
CA CYS A 538 2.61 42.31 -10.85
C CYS A 538 1.79 43.07 -11.92
N PHE A 539 0.76 42.45 -12.47
CA PHE A 539 -0.12 43.08 -13.43
C PHE A 539 -0.87 44.28 -12.82
N ARG A 540 -1.37 44.18 -11.58
CA ARG A 540 -2.00 45.32 -10.87
C ARG A 540 -1.03 46.47 -10.63
N LYS A 541 0.25 46.20 -10.41
CA LYS A 541 1.33 47.22 -10.19
C LYS A 541 1.74 47.93 -11.49
N LEU A 542 1.43 47.38 -12.65
CA LEU A 542 1.67 48.10 -13.90
C LEU A 542 0.78 49.34 -13.98
N PRO A 543 1.26 50.48 -14.54
CA PRO A 543 0.43 51.64 -14.90
C PRO A 543 -0.66 51.22 -15.90
N ASP A 544 -1.76 52.00 -15.96
CA ASP A 544 -2.82 51.76 -16.95
C ASP A 544 -2.33 51.84 -18.40
N GLU A 545 -1.35 52.72 -18.66
CA GLU A 545 -0.56 52.71 -19.88
C GLU A 545 0.91 52.39 -19.56
N PHE A 546 1.47 51.39 -20.22
CA PHE A 546 2.82 50.93 -19.97
C PHE A 546 3.59 50.56 -21.23
N LYS A 547 4.92 50.64 -21.13
CA LYS A 547 5.87 50.18 -22.14
C LYS A 547 6.43 48.80 -21.80
N THR A 548 6.96 48.11 -22.80
CA THR A 548 7.63 46.81 -22.61
C THR A 548 8.69 46.88 -21.51
N GLN A 549 9.43 47.98 -21.38
CA GLN A 549 10.45 48.15 -20.35
C GLN A 549 9.86 48.19 -18.94
N GLN A 550 8.75 48.89 -18.74
CA GLN A 550 8.04 48.93 -17.44
C GLN A 550 7.46 47.57 -17.07
N PHE A 551 6.98 46.81 -18.09
CA PHE A 551 6.57 45.42 -17.87
C PHE A 551 7.74 44.55 -17.37
N MET A 552 8.91 44.69 -18.02
CA MET A 552 10.11 43.95 -17.60
C MET A 552 10.52 44.28 -16.15
N GLU A 553 10.49 45.56 -15.77
CA GLU A 553 10.85 46.02 -14.43
C GLU A 553 9.88 45.46 -13.36
N VAL A 554 8.57 45.54 -13.61
CA VAL A 554 7.56 45.11 -12.64
C VAL A 554 7.54 43.57 -12.50
N PHE A 555 7.73 42.83 -13.59
CA PHE A 555 7.71 41.38 -13.61
C PHE A 555 9.08 40.75 -13.36
N GLY A 556 10.15 41.51 -13.37
CA GLY A 556 11.52 41.02 -13.21
C GLY A 556 11.92 40.02 -14.29
N CYS A 557 11.51 40.25 -15.54
CA CYS A 557 11.70 39.28 -16.61
C CYS A 557 12.53 39.83 -17.79
N SER A 558 13.10 38.96 -18.60
CA SER A 558 13.85 39.33 -19.81
C SER A 558 12.95 39.84 -20.93
N GLN A 559 13.50 40.62 -21.87
CA GLN A 559 12.75 41.18 -23.01
C GLN A 559 12.03 40.12 -23.86
N PRO A 560 12.61 38.94 -24.18
CA PRO A 560 11.88 37.90 -24.89
C PRO A 560 10.68 37.33 -24.11
N ALA A 561 10.84 37.18 -22.78
CA ALA A 561 9.76 36.73 -21.91
C ALA A 561 8.63 37.78 -21.80
N ALA A 562 8.99 39.05 -21.65
CA ALA A 562 8.03 40.17 -21.67
C ALA A 562 7.24 40.21 -22.97
N SER A 563 7.92 40.14 -24.11
CA SER A 563 7.26 40.13 -25.43
C SER A 563 6.28 38.99 -25.61
N LYS A 564 6.62 37.79 -25.15
CA LYS A 564 5.75 36.61 -25.20
C LYS A 564 4.55 36.75 -24.26
N ALA A 565 4.75 37.32 -23.06
CA ALA A 565 3.68 37.52 -22.08
C ALA A 565 2.72 38.61 -22.56
N ILE A 566 3.22 39.74 -23.05
CA ILE A 566 2.40 40.83 -23.60
C ILE A 566 1.59 40.36 -24.81
N LYS A 567 2.20 39.54 -25.68
CA LYS A 567 1.47 38.96 -26.82
C LYS A 567 0.26 38.12 -26.36
N ARG A 568 0.40 37.34 -25.31
CA ARG A 568 -0.73 36.58 -24.73
C ARG A 568 -1.80 37.51 -24.16
N LEU A 569 -1.40 38.55 -23.41
CA LEU A 569 -2.33 39.51 -22.84
C LEU A 569 -3.10 40.27 -23.93
N LEU A 570 -2.50 40.49 -25.12
CA LEU A 570 -3.18 41.04 -26.30
C LEU A 570 -4.15 40.02 -26.90
N GLU A 571 -3.75 38.74 -27.02
CA GLU A 571 -4.59 37.66 -27.53
C GLU A 571 -5.80 37.41 -26.60
N ASP A 572 -5.60 37.52 -25.28
CA ASP A 572 -6.64 37.38 -24.25
C ASP A 572 -7.54 38.63 -24.10
N GLY A 573 -7.25 39.72 -24.83
CA GLY A 573 -8.01 40.98 -24.79
C GLY A 573 -7.91 41.77 -23.49
N VAL A 574 -6.95 41.41 -22.62
CA VAL A 574 -6.71 42.08 -21.32
C VAL A 574 -5.92 43.38 -21.47
N VAL A 575 -5.17 43.47 -22.54
CA VAL A 575 -4.34 44.63 -22.89
C VAL A 575 -4.58 44.97 -24.37
N GLU A 576 -4.58 46.25 -24.70
CA GLU A 576 -4.60 46.72 -26.10
C GLU A 576 -3.30 47.46 -26.45
N MET A 577 -2.91 47.41 -27.73
CA MET A 577 -1.75 48.15 -28.21
C MET A 577 -2.18 49.54 -28.68
N VAL A 578 -1.78 50.61 -27.98
CA VAL A 578 -2.08 51.99 -28.31
C VAL A 578 -1.13 52.52 -29.39
N LYS A 579 0.17 52.21 -29.30
CA LYS A 579 1.22 52.49 -30.29
C LYS A 579 2.28 51.41 -30.20
N TYR A 580 3.21 51.38 -31.15
CA TYR A 580 4.33 50.45 -31.12
C TYR A 580 5.04 50.44 -29.75
N ALA A 581 5.10 49.30 -29.10
CA ALA A 581 5.67 49.08 -27.76
C ALA A 581 4.99 49.83 -26.60
N ASN A 582 3.80 50.43 -26.80
CA ASN A 582 2.97 51.04 -25.75
C ASN A 582 1.62 50.32 -25.70
N TYR A 583 1.26 49.90 -24.49
CA TYR A 583 0.09 49.09 -24.20
C TYR A 583 -0.79 49.76 -23.16
N ARG A 584 -2.10 49.50 -23.21
CA ARG A 584 -3.10 49.98 -22.25
C ARG A 584 -3.85 48.78 -21.67
N LYS A 585 -4.07 48.80 -20.36
CA LYS A 585 -4.94 47.82 -19.70
C LYS A 585 -6.40 48.05 -20.14
N VAL A 586 -7.06 46.97 -20.58
CA VAL A 586 -8.50 46.93 -20.87
C VAL A 586 -9.26 46.40 -19.66
N ALA A 587 -8.64 45.48 -18.86
CA ALA A 587 -9.15 44.97 -17.62
C ALA A 587 -8.17 45.26 -16.46
N GLN A 588 -8.69 45.54 -15.27
CA GLN A 588 -7.87 45.77 -14.09
C GLN A 588 -7.41 44.48 -13.41
N GLU A 589 -8.06 43.34 -13.70
CA GLU A 589 -7.72 42.02 -13.20
C GLU A 589 -7.63 41.06 -14.39
N LEU A 590 -6.77 40.06 -14.26
CA LEU A 590 -6.65 38.97 -15.23
C LEU A 590 -7.83 37.99 -15.07
N PRO A 591 -8.36 37.43 -16.16
CA PRO A 591 -9.49 36.52 -16.15
C PRO A 591 -9.20 35.17 -15.44
#